data_a220293fa61af2511347e9bfb11c375b
#
_entry.id   a220293fa61af2511347e9bfb11c375b
#
_cell.length_a   1.000
_cell.length_b   1.000
_cell.length_c   1.000
_cell.angle_alpha   90.00
_cell.angle_beta   90.00
_cell.angle_gamma   90.00
#
_symmetry.space_group_name_H-M   'P 1'
#
loop_
_entity.id
_entity.type
_entity.pdbx_description
1 polymer ?
#
loop_
_entity_poly.entity_id
_entity_poly.type
_entity_poly.pdbx_seq_one_letter_code
_entity_poly.pdbx_strand_id
1 'polypeptide(L)'
;MGDRSGQLAQVAMEDAWSPRFTAFFGWYVERKLRGAFHAVRMLPESDAALQALRAHEGPVLVALNHASWWDPLIAVLLRRRHFADRDNLAPMDAHELRRFRILRKLGIFGIDPDDPLAMEAMAAYVQRRLAQMPRSSVILTPQGRFVDVRQPVVPRPGAAALLAARADMAAWSVAIEYAFWTDARPEVFLRVQQVQRPVDARVSTWQRALQQTMEMNRISLADAVQSREPARFRIMLGGGQAQVNPLYDLWLRVTGRGGAIDVARRVGERA
;
A
#
# COMPACT_ATOMS: atom_id res chain seq x y z
N MET A 1 13.80 -39.55 12.59
CA MET A 1 14.00 -38.62 11.47
C MET A 1 12.99 -39.04 10.40
N GLY A 2 11.78 -38.47 10.46
CA GLY A 2 10.70 -38.81 9.53
C GLY A 2 10.96 -38.19 8.15
N ASP A 3 10.71 -38.97 7.15
CA ASP A 3 10.79 -38.61 5.75
C ASP A 3 9.86 -37.43 5.41
N ARG A 4 10.43 -36.22 5.20
CA ARG A 4 9.72 -35.01 4.74
C ARG A 4 9.83 -34.80 3.22
N SER A 5 10.33 -35.81 2.49
CA SER A 5 10.66 -35.72 1.05
C SER A 5 9.47 -35.79 0.09
N GLY A 6 8.23 -35.64 0.58
CA GLY A 6 7.03 -35.67 -0.28
C GLY A 6 5.97 -34.61 0.01
N GLN A 7 6.15 -33.78 1.02
CA GLN A 7 5.14 -32.77 1.37
C GLN A 7 5.42 -31.49 0.57
N LEU A 8 4.62 -31.23 -0.46
CA LEU A 8 4.64 -29.96 -1.19
C LEU A 8 4.45 -28.81 -0.19
N ALA A 9 5.33 -27.82 -0.24
CA ALA A 9 5.24 -26.62 0.60
C ALA A 9 3.86 -25.96 0.41
N GLN A 10 3.09 -25.83 1.48
CA GLN A 10 1.75 -25.26 1.46
C GLN A 10 1.66 -24.07 2.39
N VAL A 11 0.89 -23.05 1.98
CA VAL A 11 0.58 -21.93 2.88
C VAL A 11 -0.24 -22.41 4.08
N ALA A 12 0.00 -21.81 5.23
CA ALA A 12 -0.68 -22.20 6.47
C ALA A 12 -2.20 -21.93 6.43
N MET A 13 -2.64 -20.99 5.59
CA MET A 13 -4.06 -20.67 5.39
C MET A 13 -4.29 -20.05 4.02
N GLU A 14 -5.15 -20.66 3.21
CA GLU A 14 -5.53 -20.11 1.90
C GLU A 14 -6.50 -18.93 2.01
N ASP A 15 -6.53 -18.07 1.00
CA ASP A 15 -7.52 -16.99 0.88
C ASP A 15 -8.94 -17.54 0.67
N ALA A 16 -9.92 -16.66 0.79
CA ALA A 16 -11.34 -16.91 0.49
C ALA A 16 -11.92 -15.70 -0.24
N TRP A 17 -11.22 -15.26 -1.28
CA TRP A 17 -11.52 -14.05 -2.03
C TRP A 17 -13.00 -13.84 -2.33
N SER A 18 -13.51 -12.64 -2.04
CA SER A 18 -14.89 -12.25 -2.28
C SER A 18 -14.95 -10.81 -2.82
N PRO A 19 -15.27 -10.61 -4.10
CA PRO A 19 -15.37 -9.26 -4.69
C PRO A 19 -16.40 -8.38 -3.97
N ARG A 20 -17.56 -8.97 -3.59
CA ARG A 20 -18.63 -8.24 -2.88
C ARG A 20 -18.17 -7.79 -1.49
N PHE A 21 -17.51 -8.65 -0.74
CA PHE A 21 -16.98 -8.30 0.57
C PHE A 21 -15.88 -7.24 0.45
N THR A 22 -15.01 -7.35 -0.54
CA THR A 22 -13.94 -6.38 -0.79
C THR A 22 -14.49 -5.00 -1.16
N ALA A 23 -15.55 -4.94 -1.96
CA ALA A 23 -16.22 -3.67 -2.28
C ALA A 23 -16.82 -3.00 -1.03
N PHE A 24 -17.51 -3.77 -0.18
CA PHE A 24 -18.05 -3.32 1.10
C PHE A 24 -16.94 -2.87 2.06
N PHE A 25 -15.91 -3.70 2.22
CA PHE A 25 -14.78 -3.37 3.10
C PHE A 25 -14.03 -2.13 2.63
N GLY A 26 -13.89 -1.93 1.32
CA GLY A 26 -13.30 -0.71 0.75
C GLY A 26 -14.10 0.55 1.09
N TRP A 27 -15.44 0.48 1.08
CA TRP A 27 -16.28 1.58 1.55
C TRP A 27 -16.07 1.87 3.05
N TYR A 28 -16.01 0.82 3.87
CA TYR A 28 -15.72 0.94 5.31
C TYR A 28 -14.36 1.59 5.55
N VAL A 29 -13.33 1.17 4.81
CA VAL A 29 -11.96 1.73 4.90
C VAL A 29 -11.95 3.21 4.55
N GLU A 30 -12.61 3.63 3.46
CA GLU A 30 -12.70 5.06 3.13
C GLU A 30 -13.32 5.89 4.25
N ARG A 31 -14.40 5.39 4.85
CA ARG A 31 -15.04 6.05 5.99
C ARG A 31 -14.11 6.14 7.20
N LYS A 32 -13.40 5.05 7.50
CA LYS A 32 -12.43 4.99 8.61
C LYS A 32 -11.27 5.96 8.39
N LEU A 33 -10.70 6.00 7.19
CA LEU A 33 -9.59 6.90 6.85
C LEU A 33 -10.01 8.38 6.91
N ARG A 34 -11.21 8.74 6.45
CA ARG A 34 -11.76 10.11 6.60
C ARG A 34 -11.91 10.54 8.07
N GLY A 35 -12.17 9.60 8.96
CA GLY A 35 -12.23 9.87 10.40
C GLY A 35 -10.87 10.03 11.05
N ALA A 36 -9.87 9.30 10.59
CA ALA A 36 -8.54 9.24 11.18
C ALA A 36 -7.57 10.31 10.66
N PHE A 37 -7.69 10.68 9.39
CA PHE A 37 -6.76 11.57 8.70
C PHE A 37 -7.44 12.88 8.24
N HIS A 38 -6.66 13.95 8.19
CA HIS A 38 -7.09 15.20 7.57
C HIS A 38 -7.23 15.04 6.05
N ALA A 39 -6.27 14.41 5.42
CA ALA A 39 -6.30 14.08 4.00
C ALA A 39 -5.43 12.87 3.66
N VAL A 40 -5.76 12.19 2.58
CA VAL A 40 -4.85 11.29 1.85
C VAL A 40 -4.48 12.00 0.55
N ARG A 41 -3.22 12.33 0.40
CA ARG A 41 -2.66 13.09 -0.72
C ARG A 41 -1.80 12.19 -1.59
N MET A 42 -1.73 12.50 -2.87
CA MET A 42 -0.88 11.78 -3.81
C MET A 42 -0.16 12.76 -4.73
N LEU A 43 1.11 12.49 -5.01
CA LEU A 43 1.88 13.25 -5.99
C LEU A 43 1.31 13.03 -7.40
N PRO A 44 1.10 14.09 -8.21
CA PRO A 44 0.54 13.99 -9.56
C PRO A 44 1.31 13.07 -10.51
N GLU A 45 2.63 12.95 -10.34
CA GLU A 45 3.49 12.06 -11.12
C GLU A 45 3.09 10.58 -11.01
N SER A 46 2.32 10.22 -9.97
CA SER A 46 1.76 8.89 -9.80
C SER A 46 0.71 8.52 -10.85
N ASP A 47 0.11 9.50 -11.53
CA ASP A 47 -1.02 9.25 -12.44
C ASP A 47 -0.61 8.42 -13.66
N ALA A 48 0.55 8.69 -14.24
CA ALA A 48 1.08 7.90 -15.36
C ALA A 48 1.35 6.43 -14.94
N ALA A 49 1.93 6.22 -13.76
CA ALA A 49 2.17 4.88 -13.22
C ALA A 49 0.86 4.13 -12.94
N LEU A 50 -0.14 4.80 -12.40
CA LEU A 50 -1.47 4.22 -12.16
C LEU A 50 -2.23 3.93 -13.44
N GLN A 51 -2.08 4.77 -14.47
CA GLN A 51 -2.65 4.50 -15.80
C GLN A 51 -2.00 3.26 -16.43
N ALA A 52 -0.68 3.13 -16.37
CA ALA A 52 0.05 1.94 -16.83
C ALA A 52 -0.38 0.68 -16.05
N LEU A 53 -0.61 0.79 -14.72
CA LEU A 53 -1.11 -0.33 -13.91
C LEU A 53 -2.49 -0.80 -14.37
N ARG A 54 -3.40 0.12 -14.66
CA ARG A 54 -4.76 -0.22 -15.15
C ARG A 54 -4.72 -0.88 -16.51
N ALA A 55 -3.87 -0.38 -17.41
CA ALA A 55 -3.74 -0.87 -18.78
C ALA A 55 -3.03 -2.23 -18.87
N HIS A 56 -2.27 -2.63 -17.84
CA HIS A 56 -1.55 -3.89 -17.85
C HIS A 56 -2.53 -5.07 -17.75
N GLU A 57 -2.51 -6.00 -18.72
CA GLU A 57 -3.46 -7.11 -18.78
C GLU A 57 -3.07 -8.29 -17.87
N GLY A 58 -1.77 -8.51 -17.65
CA GLY A 58 -1.25 -9.58 -16.79
C GLY A 58 -1.36 -9.28 -15.30
N PRO A 59 -0.84 -10.18 -14.46
CA PRO A 59 -0.77 -9.96 -13.02
C PRO A 59 0.18 -8.82 -12.66
N VAL A 60 -0.11 -8.13 -11.57
CA VAL A 60 0.72 -7.02 -11.07
C VAL A 60 1.20 -7.28 -9.66
N LEU A 61 2.43 -6.90 -9.36
CA LEU A 61 2.96 -6.85 -8.02
C LEU A 61 2.98 -5.39 -7.55
N VAL A 62 2.36 -5.11 -6.41
CA VAL A 62 2.37 -3.78 -5.80
C VAL A 62 3.15 -3.85 -4.50
N ALA A 63 4.36 -3.29 -4.50
CA ALA A 63 5.27 -3.28 -3.37
C ALA A 63 5.14 -1.98 -2.59
N LEU A 64 4.76 -2.07 -1.31
CA LEU A 64 4.64 -0.93 -0.40
C LEU A 64 5.79 -0.94 0.61
N ASN A 65 6.30 0.23 1.03
CA ASN A 65 7.04 0.30 2.29
C ASN A 65 6.08 0.00 3.45
N HIS A 66 6.63 -0.38 4.61
CA HIS A 66 5.82 -0.81 5.75
C HIS A 66 6.15 0.03 6.99
N ALA A 67 5.49 1.16 7.11
CA ALA A 67 5.77 2.13 8.16
C ALA A 67 4.72 2.15 9.27
N SER A 68 3.51 1.65 8.98
CA SER A 68 2.37 1.81 9.88
C SER A 68 1.36 0.68 9.75
N TRP A 69 0.64 0.45 10.84
CA TRP A 69 -0.56 -0.39 10.84
C TRP A 69 -1.64 0.08 9.82
N TRP A 70 -1.58 1.32 9.38
CA TRP A 70 -2.50 1.87 8.38
C TRP A 70 -2.20 1.44 6.94
N ASP A 71 -0.99 0.96 6.64
CA ASP A 71 -0.57 0.64 5.27
C ASP A 71 -1.49 -0.34 4.54
N PRO A 72 -2.00 -1.43 5.16
CA PRO A 72 -2.97 -2.31 4.52
C PRO A 72 -4.28 -1.60 4.14
N LEU A 73 -4.73 -0.65 4.95
CA LEU A 73 -5.95 0.11 4.67
C LEU A 73 -5.72 1.13 3.53
N ILE A 74 -4.52 1.70 3.45
CA ILE A 74 -4.11 2.53 2.31
C ILE A 74 -4.04 1.70 1.02
N ALA A 75 -3.51 0.47 1.09
CA ALA A 75 -3.53 -0.45 -0.06
C ALA A 75 -4.95 -0.78 -0.53
N VAL A 76 -5.89 -1.01 0.39
CA VAL A 76 -7.32 -1.21 0.07
C VAL A 76 -7.92 0.03 -0.59
N LEU A 77 -7.59 1.24 -0.09
CA LEU A 77 -8.05 2.50 -0.69
C LEU A 77 -7.51 2.68 -2.11
N LEU A 78 -6.19 2.48 -2.31
CA LEU A 78 -5.56 2.55 -3.63
C LEU A 78 -6.19 1.57 -4.61
N ARG A 79 -6.35 0.30 -4.20
CA ARG A 79 -7.00 -0.71 -5.02
C ARG A 79 -8.41 -0.26 -5.42
N ARG A 80 -9.23 0.14 -4.47
CA ARG A 80 -10.62 0.57 -4.71
C ARG A 80 -10.70 1.73 -5.72
N ARG A 81 -9.77 2.68 -5.66
CA ARG A 81 -9.78 3.88 -6.49
C ARG A 81 -9.16 3.69 -7.87
N HIS A 82 -8.20 2.77 -7.99
CA HIS A 82 -7.36 2.73 -9.17
C HIS A 82 -7.33 1.40 -9.91
N PHE A 83 -7.60 0.26 -9.24
CA PHE A 83 -7.57 -1.07 -9.87
C PHE A 83 -8.54 -2.06 -9.21
N ALA A 84 -9.77 -1.59 -8.97
CA ALA A 84 -10.83 -2.38 -8.32
C ALA A 84 -11.28 -3.61 -9.13
N ASP A 85 -11.03 -3.60 -10.42
CA ASP A 85 -11.32 -4.66 -11.38
C ASP A 85 -10.36 -5.87 -11.30
N ARG A 86 -9.27 -5.76 -10.51
CA ARG A 86 -8.33 -6.85 -10.29
C ARG A 86 -8.70 -7.65 -9.05
N ASP A 87 -8.53 -8.96 -9.12
CA ASP A 87 -8.54 -9.80 -7.93
C ASP A 87 -7.34 -9.46 -7.04
N ASN A 88 -7.42 -9.79 -5.76
CA ASN A 88 -6.39 -9.40 -4.81
C ASN A 88 -5.77 -10.60 -4.10
N LEU A 89 -4.46 -10.57 -3.94
CA LEU A 89 -3.70 -11.51 -3.12
C LEU A 89 -2.73 -10.72 -2.24
N ALA A 90 -2.67 -11.06 -0.96
CA ALA A 90 -1.70 -10.48 -0.03
C ALA A 90 -1.32 -11.50 1.06
N PRO A 91 -0.02 -11.69 1.35
CA PRO A 91 0.40 -12.53 2.46
C PRO A 91 0.21 -11.81 3.79
N MET A 92 -0.07 -12.57 4.83
CA MET A 92 -0.11 -12.13 6.22
C MET A 92 0.44 -13.24 7.10
N ASP A 93 0.94 -12.90 8.27
CA ASP A 93 1.26 -13.88 9.31
C ASP A 93 0.03 -14.75 9.60
N ALA A 94 0.21 -16.06 9.51
CA ALA A 94 -0.88 -17.03 9.69
C ALA A 94 -1.44 -17.01 11.11
N HIS A 95 -0.63 -16.69 12.13
CA HIS A 95 -1.08 -16.56 13.50
C HIS A 95 -2.07 -15.40 13.63
N GLU A 96 -1.74 -14.25 13.08
CA GLU A 96 -2.62 -13.08 13.06
C GLU A 96 -3.87 -13.33 12.19
N LEU A 97 -3.71 -13.98 11.04
CA LEU A 97 -4.84 -14.29 10.16
C LEU A 97 -5.85 -15.26 10.82
N ARG A 98 -5.40 -16.17 11.69
CA ARG A 98 -6.30 -17.03 12.48
C ARG A 98 -7.22 -16.23 13.41
N ARG A 99 -6.74 -15.10 13.93
CA ARG A 99 -7.53 -14.19 14.78
C ARG A 99 -8.53 -13.38 13.96
N PHE A 100 -8.17 -13.03 12.71
CA PHE A 100 -8.98 -12.18 11.83
C PHE A 100 -9.37 -12.90 10.53
N ARG A 101 -9.95 -14.09 10.64
CA ARG A 101 -10.28 -14.97 9.50
C ARG A 101 -11.12 -14.34 8.41
N ILE A 102 -11.89 -13.29 8.73
CA ILE A 102 -12.69 -12.52 7.77
C ILE A 102 -11.83 -11.85 6.69
N LEU A 103 -10.57 -11.51 7.01
CA LEU A 103 -9.64 -10.89 6.09
C LEU A 103 -9.28 -11.78 4.90
N ARG A 104 -9.45 -13.10 5.02
CA ARG A 104 -9.32 -14.04 3.89
C ARG A 104 -10.21 -13.65 2.71
N LYS A 105 -11.38 -13.05 2.98
CA LYS A 105 -12.31 -12.55 1.94
C LYS A 105 -11.77 -11.36 1.16
N LEU A 106 -10.67 -10.76 1.62
CA LEU A 106 -9.92 -9.71 0.91
C LEU A 106 -8.79 -10.28 0.03
N GLY A 107 -8.69 -11.62 -0.11
CA GLY A 107 -7.58 -12.27 -0.80
C GLY A 107 -6.32 -12.40 0.07
N ILE A 108 -6.47 -12.28 1.38
CA ILE A 108 -5.35 -12.44 2.31
C ILE A 108 -5.18 -13.92 2.63
N PHE A 109 -3.95 -14.42 2.46
CA PHE A 109 -3.56 -15.79 2.79
C PHE A 109 -2.46 -15.80 3.87
N GLY A 110 -2.42 -16.86 4.67
CA GLY A 110 -1.51 -16.97 5.81
C GLY A 110 -0.22 -17.68 5.44
N ILE A 111 0.91 -17.07 5.75
CA ILE A 111 2.24 -17.68 5.74
C ILE A 111 2.71 -17.85 7.19
N ASP A 112 3.43 -18.93 7.46
CA ASP A 112 4.05 -19.14 8.77
C ASP A 112 5.49 -18.58 8.71
N PRO A 113 5.80 -17.48 9.40
CA PRO A 113 7.13 -16.88 9.34
C PRO A 113 8.24 -17.76 9.94
N ASP A 114 7.89 -18.72 10.77
CA ASP A 114 8.81 -19.63 11.44
C ASP A 114 9.08 -20.92 10.61
N ASP A 115 8.30 -21.14 9.53
CA ASP A 115 8.53 -22.26 8.60
C ASP A 115 9.65 -21.90 7.62
N PRO A 116 10.76 -22.67 7.58
CA PRO A 116 11.83 -22.48 6.60
C PRO A 116 11.36 -22.52 5.14
N LEU A 117 10.25 -23.23 4.87
CA LEU A 117 9.66 -23.37 3.54
C LEU A 117 8.59 -22.31 3.22
N ALA A 118 8.34 -21.35 4.14
CA ALA A 118 7.27 -20.36 4.00
C ALA A 118 7.35 -19.56 2.68
N MET A 119 8.55 -19.21 2.24
CA MET A 119 8.74 -18.45 1.00
C MET A 119 8.46 -19.29 -0.24
N GLU A 120 8.83 -20.56 -0.22
CA GLU A 120 8.54 -21.51 -1.29
C GLU A 120 7.02 -21.79 -1.35
N ALA A 121 6.39 -22.03 -0.21
CA ALA A 121 4.95 -22.20 -0.07
C ALA A 121 4.19 -20.97 -0.59
N MET A 122 4.64 -19.77 -0.24
CA MET A 122 4.08 -18.52 -0.75
C MET A 122 4.19 -18.43 -2.27
N ALA A 123 5.37 -18.70 -2.83
CA ALA A 123 5.59 -18.63 -4.27
C ALA A 123 4.71 -19.62 -5.02
N ALA A 124 4.66 -20.88 -4.59
CA ALA A 124 3.83 -21.91 -5.18
C ALA A 124 2.33 -21.55 -5.10
N TYR A 125 1.89 -21.05 -3.97
CA TYR A 125 0.50 -20.61 -3.77
C TYR A 125 0.13 -19.45 -4.71
N VAL A 126 0.94 -18.40 -4.76
CA VAL A 126 0.70 -17.24 -5.63
C VAL A 126 0.67 -17.68 -7.09
N GLN A 127 1.62 -18.52 -7.55
CA GLN A 127 1.64 -19.02 -8.93
C GLN A 127 0.35 -19.79 -9.26
N ARG A 128 -0.10 -20.67 -8.38
CA ARG A 128 -1.36 -21.42 -8.56
C ARG A 128 -2.57 -20.47 -8.66
N ARG A 129 -2.64 -19.47 -7.79
CA ARG A 129 -3.74 -18.49 -7.79
C ARG A 129 -3.71 -17.60 -9.04
N LEU A 130 -2.55 -17.15 -9.49
CA LEU A 130 -2.40 -16.36 -10.71
C LEU A 130 -2.75 -17.15 -11.98
N ALA A 131 -2.58 -18.47 -11.99
CA ALA A 131 -3.05 -19.32 -13.09
C ALA A 131 -4.59 -19.37 -13.15
N GLN A 132 -5.27 -19.30 -12.01
CA GLN A 132 -6.73 -19.29 -11.92
C GLN A 132 -7.33 -17.88 -12.14
N MET A 133 -6.61 -16.84 -11.73
CA MET A 133 -7.02 -15.44 -11.76
C MET A 133 -5.89 -14.59 -12.35
N PRO A 134 -5.70 -14.61 -13.68
CA PRO A 134 -4.52 -13.98 -14.31
C PRO A 134 -4.48 -12.47 -14.16
N ARG A 135 -5.63 -11.83 -13.95
CA ARG A 135 -5.73 -10.38 -13.77
C ARG A 135 -5.74 -10.00 -12.27
N SER A 136 -4.85 -10.57 -11.48
CA SER A 136 -4.73 -10.30 -10.04
C SER A 136 -3.67 -9.26 -9.71
N SER A 137 -3.87 -8.60 -8.57
CA SER A 137 -2.85 -7.81 -7.88
C SER A 137 -2.28 -8.58 -6.70
N VAL A 138 -0.97 -8.74 -6.63
CA VAL A 138 -0.25 -9.27 -5.47
C VAL A 138 0.30 -8.08 -4.70
N ILE A 139 -0.26 -7.80 -3.53
CA ILE A 139 0.12 -6.65 -2.70
C ILE A 139 1.06 -7.14 -1.61
N LEU A 140 2.26 -6.58 -1.56
CA LEU A 140 3.31 -6.98 -0.62
C LEU A 140 3.89 -5.78 0.11
N THR A 141 4.30 -6.01 1.35
CA THR A 141 5.25 -5.18 2.07
C THR A 141 6.59 -5.92 2.17
N PRO A 142 7.46 -5.82 1.12
CA PRO A 142 8.58 -6.74 0.97
C PRO A 142 9.68 -6.58 2.02
N GLN A 143 9.65 -5.55 2.86
CA GLN A 143 10.52 -5.43 4.03
C GLN A 143 10.19 -6.50 5.11
N GLY A 144 8.95 -7.01 5.14
CA GLY A 144 8.48 -8.06 6.03
C GLY A 144 8.47 -7.69 7.51
N ARG A 145 8.60 -6.40 7.84
CA ARG A 145 8.51 -5.83 9.19
C ARG A 145 8.19 -4.35 9.10
N PHE A 146 7.72 -3.76 10.19
CA PHE A 146 7.59 -2.31 10.30
C PHE A 146 8.98 -1.65 10.31
N VAL A 147 9.15 -0.63 9.47
CA VAL A 147 10.39 0.13 9.35
C VAL A 147 10.05 1.62 9.27
N ASP A 148 10.74 2.44 10.04
CA ASP A 148 10.59 3.90 9.98
C ASP A 148 10.82 4.41 8.55
N VAL A 149 9.97 5.32 8.09
CA VAL A 149 10.02 5.86 6.71
C VAL A 149 11.34 6.57 6.37
N ARG A 150 12.11 6.98 7.37
CA ARG A 150 13.44 7.63 7.22
C ARG A 150 14.56 6.62 6.97
N GLN A 151 14.31 5.33 7.28
CA GLN A 151 15.29 4.28 7.04
C GLN A 151 15.28 3.85 5.57
N PRO A 152 16.43 3.44 5.00
CA PRO A 152 16.50 2.90 3.66
C PRO A 152 15.58 1.68 3.47
N VAL A 153 15.00 1.56 2.27
CA VAL A 153 14.15 0.41 1.94
C VAL A 153 15.02 -0.78 1.54
N VAL A 154 14.94 -1.85 2.32
CA VAL A 154 15.64 -3.11 2.05
C VAL A 154 14.60 -4.23 1.89
N PRO A 155 14.14 -4.51 0.65
CA PRO A 155 13.16 -5.56 0.40
C PRO A 155 13.80 -6.95 0.53
N ARG A 156 13.04 -7.91 1.06
CA ARG A 156 13.38 -9.34 1.05
C ARG A 156 13.23 -9.90 -0.38
N PRO A 157 13.95 -10.97 -0.74
CA PRO A 157 14.02 -11.45 -2.13
C PRO A 157 12.72 -12.11 -2.66
N GLY A 158 11.74 -12.39 -1.81
CA GLY A 158 10.51 -13.07 -2.21
C GLY A 158 9.72 -12.35 -3.31
N ALA A 159 9.64 -11.02 -3.27
CA ALA A 159 8.99 -10.23 -4.32
C ALA A 159 9.73 -10.36 -5.66
N ALA A 160 11.06 -10.29 -5.64
CA ALA A 160 11.90 -10.47 -6.82
C ALA A 160 11.79 -11.88 -7.41
N ALA A 161 11.69 -12.90 -6.55
CA ALA A 161 11.50 -14.28 -6.98
C ALA A 161 10.16 -14.48 -7.70
N LEU A 162 9.07 -13.89 -7.21
CA LEU A 162 7.77 -13.92 -7.90
C LEU A 162 7.83 -13.26 -9.27
N LEU A 163 8.48 -12.11 -9.40
CA LEU A 163 8.65 -11.39 -10.67
C LEU A 163 9.53 -12.12 -11.66
N ALA A 164 10.61 -12.75 -11.19
CA ALA A 164 11.50 -13.52 -12.03
C ALA A 164 10.85 -14.79 -12.59
N ALA A 165 9.93 -15.37 -11.83
CA ALA A 165 9.21 -16.58 -12.23
C ALA A 165 8.10 -16.35 -13.28
N ARG A 166 7.74 -15.08 -13.59
CA ARG A 166 6.64 -14.76 -14.51
C ARG A 166 6.97 -13.61 -15.45
N ALA A 167 7.04 -13.94 -16.74
CA ALA A 167 7.32 -12.95 -17.78
C ALA A 167 6.18 -11.94 -18.00
N ASP A 168 4.94 -12.30 -17.71
CA ASP A 168 3.74 -11.49 -17.83
C ASP A 168 3.44 -10.61 -16.62
N MET A 169 4.21 -10.75 -15.53
CA MET A 169 4.00 -9.97 -14.29
C MET A 169 4.79 -8.68 -14.32
N ALA A 170 4.14 -7.57 -14.05
CA ALA A 170 4.78 -6.25 -13.90
C ALA A 170 4.72 -5.77 -12.45
N ALA A 171 5.56 -4.79 -12.08
CA ALA A 171 5.70 -4.34 -10.70
C ALA A 171 5.54 -2.83 -10.54
N TRP A 172 4.95 -2.41 -9.42
CA TRP A 172 4.81 -1.04 -8.98
C TRP A 172 5.27 -0.89 -7.53
N SER A 173 5.93 0.22 -7.27
CA SER A 173 6.29 0.68 -5.94
C SER A 173 5.29 1.72 -5.48
N VAL A 174 4.83 1.60 -4.23
CA VAL A 174 4.04 2.63 -3.54
C VAL A 174 4.82 3.09 -2.32
N ALA A 175 5.21 4.36 -2.29
CA ALA A 175 5.73 4.99 -1.09
C ALA A 175 4.58 5.59 -0.28
N ILE A 176 4.60 5.38 1.02
CA ILE A 176 3.62 5.88 1.98
C ILE A 176 4.37 6.61 3.09
N GLU A 177 3.94 7.82 3.40
CA GLU A 177 4.43 8.61 4.54
C GLU A 177 3.27 9.22 5.30
N TYR A 178 3.41 9.30 6.63
CA TYR A 178 2.43 9.89 7.54
C TYR A 178 3.07 11.08 8.22
N ALA A 179 2.46 12.25 8.11
CA ALA A 179 2.99 13.46 8.71
C ALA A 179 1.88 14.37 9.26
N PHE A 180 2.23 15.15 10.27
CA PHE A 180 1.41 16.26 10.76
C PHE A 180 1.90 17.54 10.07
N TRP A 181 1.04 18.19 9.30
CA TRP A 181 1.35 19.50 8.74
C TRP A 181 0.79 20.61 9.63
N THR A 182 -0.44 20.99 9.40
CA THR A 182 -1.06 22.13 10.06
C THR A 182 -2.33 21.79 10.82
N ASP A 183 -2.95 20.66 10.49
CA ASP A 183 -4.11 20.15 11.21
C ASP A 183 -3.67 19.27 12.38
N ALA A 184 -4.49 19.15 13.41
CA ALA A 184 -4.27 18.25 14.54
C ALA A 184 -4.39 16.76 14.15
N ARG A 185 -4.97 16.46 13.00
CA ARG A 185 -4.97 15.11 12.41
C ARG A 185 -3.81 14.95 11.46
N PRO A 186 -3.18 13.78 11.45
CA PRO A 186 -2.13 13.49 10.47
C PRO A 186 -2.69 13.45 9.04
N GLU A 187 -1.79 13.60 8.07
CA GLU A 187 -2.06 13.39 6.66
C GLU A 187 -1.28 12.18 6.15
N VAL A 188 -1.81 11.52 5.14
CA VAL A 188 -1.13 10.44 4.43
C VAL A 188 -0.69 10.94 3.07
N PHE A 189 0.57 10.67 2.73
CA PHE A 189 1.18 11.06 1.46
C PHE A 189 1.58 9.83 0.69
N LEU A 190 1.31 9.84 -0.60
CA LEU A 190 1.52 8.70 -1.49
C LEU A 190 2.26 9.11 -2.75
N ARG A 191 3.15 8.23 -3.20
CA ARG A 191 3.72 8.25 -4.53
C ARG A 191 3.75 6.86 -5.11
N VAL A 192 3.33 6.72 -6.37
CA VAL A 192 3.33 5.45 -7.10
C VAL A 192 4.27 5.55 -8.28
N GLN A 193 5.10 4.52 -8.45
CA GLN A 193 6.06 4.44 -9.55
C GLN A 193 6.12 3.02 -10.09
N GLN A 194 6.15 2.87 -11.42
CA GLN A 194 6.38 1.57 -12.05
C GLN A 194 7.84 1.16 -11.88
N VAL A 195 8.07 -0.11 -11.53
CA VAL A 195 9.39 -0.71 -11.50
C VAL A 195 9.74 -1.16 -12.92
N GLN A 196 10.83 -0.66 -13.47
CA GLN A 196 11.27 -1.04 -14.79
C GLN A 196 11.74 -2.50 -14.80
N ARG A 197 11.25 -3.27 -15.77
CA ARG A 197 11.64 -4.66 -15.95
C ARG A 197 13.11 -4.74 -16.34
N PRO A 198 13.96 -5.47 -15.60
CA PRO A 198 15.35 -5.68 -16.00
C PRO A 198 15.44 -6.58 -17.25
N VAL A 199 16.46 -6.34 -18.08
CA VAL A 199 16.65 -7.04 -19.35
C VAL A 199 16.77 -8.55 -19.18
N ASP A 200 17.55 -8.99 -18.19
CA ASP A 200 17.78 -10.43 -17.94
C ASP A 200 16.75 -11.04 -16.96
N ALA A 201 15.89 -10.23 -16.34
CA ALA A 201 14.77 -10.62 -15.47
C ALA A 201 15.09 -11.71 -14.42
N ARG A 202 16.37 -11.83 -13.96
CA ARG A 202 16.78 -12.74 -12.90
C ARG A 202 16.35 -12.21 -11.52
N VAL A 203 16.30 -13.08 -10.52
CA VAL A 203 15.95 -12.69 -9.14
C VAL A 203 16.85 -11.55 -8.64
N SER A 204 18.18 -11.65 -8.88
CA SER A 204 19.13 -10.64 -8.41
C SER A 204 18.95 -9.27 -9.07
N THR A 205 18.57 -9.23 -10.36
CA THR A 205 18.34 -8.00 -11.10
C THR A 205 16.98 -7.40 -10.77
N TRP A 206 15.95 -8.20 -10.59
CA TRP A 206 14.67 -7.76 -10.04
C TRP A 206 14.81 -7.23 -8.61
N GLN A 207 15.64 -7.88 -7.77
CA GLN A 207 15.89 -7.41 -6.41
C GLN A 207 16.50 -6.01 -6.40
N ARG A 208 17.51 -5.76 -7.25
CA ARG A 208 18.11 -4.42 -7.40
C ARG A 208 17.11 -3.40 -7.94
N ALA A 209 16.36 -3.74 -8.98
CA ALA A 209 15.36 -2.85 -9.57
C ALA A 209 14.28 -2.45 -8.57
N LEU A 210 13.75 -3.41 -7.81
CA LEU A 210 12.78 -3.16 -6.73
C LEU A 210 13.37 -2.25 -5.66
N GLN A 211 14.55 -2.58 -5.13
CA GLN A 211 15.18 -1.81 -4.08
C GLN A 211 15.46 -0.38 -4.51
N GLN A 212 16.06 -0.20 -5.70
CA GLN A 212 16.35 1.14 -6.23
C GLN A 212 15.07 1.94 -6.44
N THR A 213 14.04 1.34 -7.07
CA THR A 213 12.79 2.06 -7.33
C THR A 213 12.07 2.40 -6.04
N MET A 214 12.00 1.48 -5.08
CA MET A 214 11.35 1.74 -3.79
C MET A 214 12.08 2.83 -2.99
N GLU A 215 13.41 2.81 -2.98
CA GLU A 215 14.20 3.83 -2.30
C GLU A 215 14.09 5.20 -2.94
N MET A 216 14.21 5.28 -4.26
CA MET A 216 14.01 6.55 -4.99
C MET A 216 12.57 7.08 -4.79
N ASN A 217 11.58 6.19 -4.78
CA ASN A 217 10.18 6.55 -4.56
C ASN A 217 9.97 7.13 -3.16
N ARG A 218 10.59 6.51 -2.14
CA ARG A 218 10.59 6.98 -0.75
C ARG A 218 11.24 8.36 -0.62
N ILE A 219 12.44 8.53 -1.17
CA ILE A 219 13.19 9.80 -1.09
C ILE A 219 12.39 10.93 -1.77
N SER A 220 11.90 10.70 -2.99
CA SER A 220 11.11 11.72 -3.71
C SER A 220 9.83 12.11 -2.97
N LEU A 221 9.19 11.15 -2.30
CA LEU A 221 8.02 11.45 -1.48
C LEU A 221 8.40 12.27 -0.25
N ALA A 222 9.47 11.88 0.47
CA ALA A 222 9.95 12.58 1.66
C ALA A 222 10.31 14.03 1.36
N ASP A 223 11.02 14.30 0.25
CA ASP A 223 11.35 15.66 -0.20
C ASP A 223 10.09 16.50 -0.46
N ALA A 224 9.09 15.91 -1.10
CA ALA A 224 7.83 16.58 -1.33
C ALA A 224 7.04 16.85 -0.03
N VAL A 225 7.03 15.90 0.91
CA VAL A 225 6.35 16.07 2.21
C VAL A 225 7.04 17.13 3.07
N GLN A 226 8.37 17.17 3.05
CA GLN A 226 9.16 18.16 3.80
C GLN A 226 8.97 19.59 3.28
N SER A 227 8.66 19.78 2.00
CA SER A 227 8.39 21.11 1.45
C SER A 227 7.14 21.76 2.05
N ARG A 228 6.22 20.97 2.59
CA ARG A 228 4.93 21.42 3.15
C ARG A 228 4.09 22.27 2.18
N GLU A 229 4.20 21.99 0.88
CA GLU A 229 3.48 22.69 -0.18
C GLU A 229 2.24 21.87 -0.61
N PRO A 230 1.01 22.20 -0.15
CA PRO A 230 -0.19 21.45 -0.49
C PRO A 230 -0.47 21.38 -2.00
N ALA A 231 -0.06 22.42 -2.75
CA ALA A 231 -0.24 22.50 -4.20
C ALA A 231 0.55 21.44 -4.99
N ARG A 232 1.61 20.86 -4.40
CA ARG A 232 2.35 19.75 -5.00
C ARG A 232 1.56 18.44 -5.03
N PHE A 233 0.49 18.34 -4.27
CA PHE A 233 -0.27 17.12 -4.11
C PHE A 233 -1.72 17.30 -4.57
N ARG A 234 -2.28 16.25 -5.16
CA ARG A 234 -3.73 16.16 -5.29
C ARG A 234 -4.33 15.41 -4.12
N ILE A 235 -5.52 15.79 -3.71
CA ILE A 235 -6.28 15.10 -2.66
C ILE A 235 -6.94 13.86 -3.28
N MET A 236 -6.55 12.67 -2.84
CA MET A 236 -7.18 11.42 -3.22
C MET A 236 -8.42 11.13 -2.34
N LEU A 237 -8.32 11.45 -1.05
CA LEU A 237 -9.40 11.33 -0.09
C LEU A 237 -9.34 12.49 0.90
N GLY A 238 -10.38 13.34 0.91
CA GLY A 238 -10.53 14.38 1.93
C GLY A 238 -11.04 13.76 3.23
N GLY A 239 -10.43 14.17 4.34
CA GLY A 239 -10.89 13.87 5.70
C GLY A 239 -11.63 15.03 6.34
N GLY A 240 -11.99 14.90 7.61
CA GLY A 240 -12.56 15.98 8.40
C GLY A 240 -11.47 16.88 8.99
N GLN A 241 -11.80 18.14 9.23
CA GLN A 241 -10.97 19.01 10.06
C GLN A 241 -10.99 18.54 11.52
N ALA A 242 -9.88 18.72 12.22
CA ALA A 242 -9.86 18.48 13.66
C ALA A 242 -10.78 19.50 14.33
N GLN A 243 -11.75 19.01 15.07
CA GLN A 243 -12.57 19.84 15.96
C GLN A 243 -11.85 19.89 17.31
N VAL A 244 -11.39 21.05 17.72
CA VAL A 244 -10.73 21.25 19.00
C VAL A 244 -11.78 21.14 20.14
N ASN A 245 -12.96 21.68 19.91
CA ASN A 245 -14.13 21.56 20.80
C ASN A 245 -15.42 21.75 19.97
N PRO A 246 -16.33 20.76 19.92
CA PRO A 246 -17.56 20.85 19.14
C PRO A 246 -18.43 22.06 19.48
N LEU A 247 -18.46 22.47 20.75
CA LEU A 247 -19.23 23.64 21.22
C LEU A 247 -18.57 24.94 20.77
N TYR A 248 -17.24 25.01 20.83
CA TYR A 248 -16.48 26.17 20.39
C TYR A 248 -16.55 26.35 18.88
N ASP A 249 -16.44 25.26 18.12
CA ASP A 249 -16.56 25.26 16.66
C ASP A 249 -17.99 25.66 16.22
N LEU A 250 -19.02 25.23 16.95
CA LEU A 250 -20.40 25.66 16.71
C LEU A 250 -20.54 27.17 16.98
N TRP A 251 -19.96 27.69 18.08
CA TRP A 251 -19.95 29.10 18.41
C TRP A 251 -19.23 29.94 17.36
N LEU A 252 -18.06 29.47 16.85
CA LEU A 252 -17.32 30.13 15.75
C LEU A 252 -18.16 30.19 14.47
N ARG A 253 -18.88 29.11 14.13
CA ARG A 253 -19.78 29.09 12.97
C ARG A 253 -20.92 30.06 13.10
N VAL A 254 -21.54 30.13 14.28
CA VAL A 254 -22.65 31.05 14.57
C VAL A 254 -22.20 32.49 14.53
N THR A 255 -20.95 32.77 14.94
CA THR A 255 -20.36 34.12 14.94
C THR A 255 -19.70 34.52 13.62
N GLY A 256 -19.82 33.70 12.58
CA GLY A 256 -19.23 33.95 11.23
C GLY A 256 -17.70 33.87 11.21
N ARG A 257 -17.06 33.31 12.24
CA ARG A 257 -15.61 33.12 12.32
C ARG A 257 -15.27 31.68 11.96
N GLY A 258 -14.53 31.49 10.87
CA GLY A 258 -14.01 30.16 10.50
C GLY A 258 -12.93 29.72 11.49
N GLY A 259 -13.08 28.51 12.08
CA GLY A 259 -12.05 27.91 12.95
C GLY A 259 -10.86 27.31 12.17
N ALA A 260 -10.85 27.39 10.85
CA ALA A 260 -9.76 26.89 10.02
C ALA A 260 -8.59 27.88 10.03
N ILE A 261 -7.42 27.40 10.41
CA ILE A 261 -6.17 28.15 10.23
C ILE A 261 -5.84 28.13 8.72
N ASP A 262 -6.02 29.26 8.08
CA ASP A 262 -5.67 29.41 6.67
C ASP A 262 -4.14 29.47 6.52
N VAL A 263 -3.56 28.36 6.09
CA VAL A 263 -2.11 28.21 5.90
C VAL A 263 -1.62 29.06 4.74
N ALA A 264 -2.47 29.38 3.75
CA ALA A 264 -2.11 30.22 2.61
C ALA A 264 -1.76 31.65 3.04
N ARG A 265 -2.35 32.16 4.14
CA ARG A 265 -2.01 33.49 4.68
C ARG A 265 -0.59 33.62 5.22
N ARG A 266 0.07 32.51 5.62
CA ARG A 266 1.43 32.56 6.19
C ARG A 266 2.53 32.50 5.15
N VAL A 267 2.23 32.04 3.94
CA VAL A 267 3.19 31.92 2.84
C VAL A 267 3.26 33.23 2.02
N GLY A 268 2.23 34.08 2.06
CA GLY A 268 2.14 35.33 1.30
C GLY A 268 2.79 36.56 1.94
N GLU A 269 3.24 36.51 3.20
CA GLU A 269 3.79 37.69 3.90
C GLU A 269 5.33 37.79 3.89
N ARG A 270 6.01 37.03 3.04
CA ARG A 270 7.45 37.18 2.79
C ARG A 270 7.75 37.28 1.29
N ALA A 271 7.33 38.36 0.69
CA ALA A 271 7.85 38.86 -0.58
C ALA A 271 8.19 40.34 -0.39
#